data_c09fda84114c4ae47f9d4cd32065ef22
#
_entry.id   c09fda84114c4ae47f9d4cd32065ef22
#
_cell.length_a   1.000
_cell.length_b   1.000
_cell.length_c   1.000
_cell.angle_alpha   90.00
_cell.angle_beta   90.00
_cell.angle_gamma   90.00
#
_symmetry.space_group_name_H-M   'P 1'
#
loop_
_entity.id
_entity.type
_entity.pdbx_description
1 polymer ?
#
loop_
_entity_poly.entity_id
_entity_poly.type
_entity_poly.pdbx_seq_one_letter_code
_entity_poly.pdbx_strand_id
1 'polypeptide(L)'
;MNYLVVGAGLFGATFAHEVVKHGNHVTVLEKRDHIGGNIYTKEIDGIQVHQYGAHIFHTRSKKIWDYINRFAEFNRYTNSPIANYHGKIYNLPFNMNTFHQMWGVVTPQQALAEINRQRSEMNGKSPKNLEEQAISLVGKDIYEKLIKGYTEKQWGRRATDLPAFIIRRLPVRLAYNNNYFNDPYQGIPMGGYTQIIEKMLGNNNIKVKINTDFFDKKESYIKNYDKIIFTGMIDRFFDYQLGELEYRSLKFETEEMGIGNYQGNAVVNYTDSQTPFTRIIEHKYFEFGKGDKNKTIITHEYPQTWHRGDEPYYPINDRINNEKYKNYTQLAQSVPNVIFGGRLGQYRYYNMDQTIMASLQLVKRVLEDKE
;
A
#
# COMPACT_ATOMS: atom_id res chain seq x y z
N MET A 1 26.83 2.66 -18.08
CA MET A 1 26.03 1.42 -18.28
C MET A 1 24.65 1.80 -18.78
N ASN A 2 24.03 0.87 -19.51
CA ASN A 2 22.66 0.97 -19.98
C ASN A 2 21.77 0.08 -19.11
N TYR A 3 20.94 0.72 -18.31
CA TYR A 3 19.97 0.03 -17.45
C TYR A 3 18.60 -0.08 -18.14
N LEU A 4 17.93 -1.21 -17.94
CA LEU A 4 16.51 -1.33 -18.17
C LEU A 4 15.79 -1.39 -16.83
N VAL A 5 14.79 -0.55 -16.63
CA VAL A 5 13.90 -0.58 -15.47
C VAL A 5 12.52 -1.02 -15.95
N VAL A 6 12.02 -2.11 -15.41
CA VAL A 6 10.67 -2.62 -15.72
C VAL A 6 9.71 -2.22 -14.62
N GLY A 7 8.81 -1.31 -14.95
CA GLY A 7 7.85 -0.67 -14.07
C GLY A 7 8.20 0.80 -13.74
N ALA A 8 7.32 1.72 -14.13
CA ALA A 8 7.43 3.16 -13.86
C ALA A 8 6.74 3.57 -12.55
N GLY A 9 6.66 2.68 -11.57
CA GLY A 9 6.19 2.97 -10.22
C GLY A 9 7.29 3.61 -9.36
N LEU A 10 6.98 3.89 -8.10
CA LEU A 10 7.87 4.61 -7.17
C LEU A 10 9.26 3.98 -7.03
N PHE A 11 9.35 2.64 -7.00
CA PHE A 11 10.64 1.94 -6.91
C PHE A 11 11.52 2.19 -8.15
N GLY A 12 10.94 1.93 -9.34
CA GLY A 12 11.66 2.06 -10.61
C GLY A 12 12.04 3.51 -10.92
N ALA A 13 11.15 4.45 -10.65
CA ALA A 13 11.40 5.88 -10.84
C ALA A 13 12.51 6.39 -9.90
N THR A 14 12.51 5.99 -8.62
CA THR A 14 13.58 6.32 -7.68
C THR A 14 14.93 5.77 -8.15
N PHE A 15 14.96 4.50 -8.59
CA PHE A 15 16.18 3.88 -9.12
C PHE A 15 16.70 4.64 -10.34
N ALA A 16 15.85 4.87 -11.32
CA ALA A 16 16.21 5.56 -12.56
C ALA A 16 16.75 6.96 -12.27
N HIS A 17 16.05 7.73 -11.42
CA HIS A 17 16.44 9.07 -11.02
C HIS A 17 17.83 9.14 -10.39
N GLU A 18 18.14 8.19 -9.50
CA GLU A 18 19.41 8.22 -8.80
C GLU A 18 20.58 7.69 -9.64
N VAL A 19 20.35 6.60 -10.41
CA VAL A 19 21.45 5.97 -11.15
C VAL A 19 21.96 6.82 -12.32
N VAL A 20 21.12 7.67 -12.92
CA VAL A 20 21.55 8.58 -14.02
C VAL A 20 22.44 9.70 -13.56
N LYS A 21 22.43 10.08 -12.27
CA LYS A 21 23.35 11.06 -11.70
C LYS A 21 24.81 10.64 -11.75
N HIS A 22 25.04 9.35 -12.00
CA HIS A 22 26.37 8.75 -12.12
C HIS A 22 26.76 8.44 -13.58
N GLY A 23 26.20 9.19 -14.54
CA GLY A 23 26.55 9.07 -15.97
C GLY A 23 26.00 7.82 -16.66
N ASN A 24 24.98 7.19 -16.08
CA ASN A 24 24.33 6.03 -16.68
C ASN A 24 23.12 6.44 -17.54
N HIS A 25 22.70 5.55 -18.44
CA HIS A 25 21.49 5.68 -19.25
C HIS A 25 20.46 4.68 -18.79
N VAL A 26 19.18 5.09 -18.79
CA VAL A 26 18.08 4.24 -18.35
C VAL A 26 16.95 4.24 -19.37
N THR A 27 16.49 3.05 -19.73
CA THR A 27 15.18 2.89 -20.37
C THR A 27 14.20 2.35 -19.34
N VAL A 28 13.05 3.00 -19.19
CA VAL A 28 11.96 2.56 -18.30
C VAL A 28 10.83 2.02 -19.17
N LEU A 29 10.41 0.79 -18.90
CA LEU A 29 9.22 0.18 -19.52
C LEU A 29 8.06 0.22 -18.54
N GLU A 30 6.90 0.62 -19.01
CA GLU A 30 5.65 0.56 -18.27
C GLU A 30 4.57 -0.09 -19.15
N LYS A 31 3.93 -1.13 -18.64
CA LYS A 31 2.86 -1.84 -19.38
C LYS A 31 1.57 -1.03 -19.48
N ARG A 32 1.31 -0.15 -18.50
CA ARG A 32 0.13 0.72 -18.47
C ARG A 32 0.32 1.91 -19.43
N ASP A 33 -0.75 2.62 -19.68
CA ASP A 33 -0.79 3.85 -20.48
C ASP A 33 -0.32 5.09 -19.69
N HIS A 34 0.10 4.92 -18.45
CA HIS A 34 0.54 5.97 -17.55
C HIS A 34 1.70 5.52 -16.65
N ILE A 35 2.50 6.46 -16.19
CA ILE A 35 3.52 6.27 -15.15
C ILE A 35 2.89 6.38 -13.74
N GLY A 36 3.68 6.10 -12.69
CA GLY A 36 3.24 6.25 -11.30
C GLY A 36 2.93 4.92 -10.61
N GLY A 37 2.70 3.85 -11.39
CA GLY A 37 2.33 2.56 -10.79
C GLY A 37 1.08 2.71 -9.90
N ASN A 38 1.09 2.12 -8.71
CA ASN A 38 -0.08 2.17 -7.83
C ASN A 38 -0.29 3.53 -7.13
N ILE A 39 0.68 4.45 -7.17
CA ILE A 39 0.49 5.82 -6.64
C ILE A 39 0.02 6.81 -7.72
N TYR A 40 -0.35 6.33 -8.90
CA TYR A 40 -0.88 7.18 -9.96
C TYR A 40 -2.11 7.94 -9.49
N THR A 41 -2.09 9.26 -9.68
CA THR A 41 -3.21 10.17 -9.47
C THR A 41 -3.58 10.85 -10.77
N LYS A 42 -4.88 11.02 -11.00
CA LYS A 42 -5.43 11.72 -12.16
C LYS A 42 -6.27 12.89 -11.66
N GLU A 43 -6.04 14.08 -12.23
CA GLU A 43 -6.88 15.22 -11.92
C GLU A 43 -8.20 15.14 -12.70
N ILE A 44 -9.32 15.28 -11.99
CA ILE A 44 -10.67 15.34 -12.53
C ILE A 44 -11.39 16.48 -11.79
N ASP A 45 -11.88 17.48 -12.48
CA ASP A 45 -12.57 18.66 -11.91
C ASP A 45 -11.80 19.35 -10.78
N GLY A 46 -10.47 19.42 -10.91
CA GLY A 46 -9.56 19.98 -9.90
C GLY A 46 -9.35 19.12 -8.65
N ILE A 47 -9.85 17.87 -8.65
CA ILE A 47 -9.69 16.87 -7.58
C ILE A 47 -8.63 15.86 -8.02
N GLN A 48 -7.63 15.62 -7.16
CA GLN A 48 -6.62 14.59 -7.39
C GLN A 48 -7.17 13.22 -6.99
N VAL A 49 -7.54 12.41 -7.98
CA VAL A 49 -8.15 11.09 -7.81
C VAL A 49 -7.07 10.02 -7.74
N HIS A 50 -6.93 9.35 -6.60
CA HIS A 50 -6.02 8.22 -6.41
C HIS A 50 -6.62 6.98 -7.09
N GLN A 51 -6.06 6.59 -8.25
CA GLN A 51 -6.67 5.56 -9.11
C GLN A 51 -6.58 4.13 -8.54
N TYR A 52 -5.63 3.88 -7.63
CA TYR A 52 -5.35 2.55 -7.10
C TYR A 52 -5.40 2.51 -5.56
N GLY A 53 -6.39 3.20 -5.00
CA GLY A 53 -6.61 3.25 -3.55
C GLY A 53 -5.97 4.44 -2.85
N ALA A 54 -6.37 4.65 -1.61
CA ALA A 54 -5.87 5.75 -0.78
C ALA A 54 -4.37 5.59 -0.50
N HIS A 55 -3.57 6.55 -0.93
CA HIS A 55 -2.14 6.61 -0.65
C HIS A 55 -1.83 7.86 0.17
N ILE A 56 -1.40 7.67 1.41
CA ILE A 56 -0.94 8.72 2.31
C ILE A 56 0.54 8.48 2.58
N PHE A 57 1.38 9.46 2.24
CA PHE A 57 2.80 9.35 2.53
C PHE A 57 3.04 9.56 4.02
N HIS A 58 3.78 8.66 4.64
CA HIS A 58 4.21 8.78 6.04
C HIS A 58 5.57 8.12 6.23
N THR A 59 6.37 8.63 7.15
CA THR A 59 7.69 8.07 7.47
C THR A 59 8.23 8.56 8.82
N ARG A 60 9.09 7.78 9.45
CA ARG A 60 9.91 8.18 10.59
C ARG A 60 11.25 8.79 10.16
N SER A 61 11.64 8.54 8.92
CA SER A 61 12.94 8.96 8.40
C SER A 61 12.90 10.37 7.86
N LYS A 62 13.53 11.31 8.56
CA LYS A 62 13.72 12.67 8.04
C LYS A 62 14.43 12.67 6.68
N LYS A 63 15.40 11.78 6.47
CA LYS A 63 16.11 11.64 5.20
C LYS A 63 15.16 11.31 4.04
N ILE A 64 14.21 10.40 4.25
CA ILE A 64 13.23 10.02 3.22
C ILE A 64 12.19 11.13 3.04
N TRP A 65 11.77 11.79 4.11
CA TRP A 65 10.89 12.95 4.04
C TRP A 65 11.52 14.09 3.23
N ASP A 66 12.77 14.44 3.54
CA ASP A 66 13.52 15.48 2.79
C ASP A 66 13.75 15.06 1.33
N TYR A 67 13.93 13.74 1.08
CA TYR A 67 14.09 13.22 -0.27
C TYR A 67 12.84 13.43 -1.11
N ILE A 68 11.68 13.02 -0.63
CA ILE A 68 10.42 13.07 -1.40
C ILE A 68 9.93 14.53 -1.59
N ASN A 69 10.20 15.42 -0.63
CA ASN A 69 9.85 16.84 -0.71
C ASN A 69 10.65 17.61 -1.78
N ARG A 70 11.70 17.02 -2.36
CA ARG A 70 12.39 17.60 -3.53
C ARG A 70 11.55 17.55 -4.80
N PHE A 71 10.54 16.67 -4.84
CA PHE A 71 9.72 16.41 -6.03
C PHE A 71 8.31 17.00 -5.95
N ALA A 72 7.80 17.23 -4.75
CA ALA A 72 6.50 17.87 -4.53
C ALA A 72 6.46 18.53 -3.16
N GLU A 73 5.66 19.57 -3.03
CA GLU A 73 5.27 20.12 -1.74
C GLU A 73 4.18 19.25 -1.12
N PHE A 74 4.35 18.85 0.14
CA PHE A 74 3.38 18.06 0.88
C PHE A 74 2.55 18.95 1.79
N ASN A 75 1.24 18.73 1.78
CA ASN A 75 0.34 19.40 2.71
C ASN A 75 0.43 18.76 4.11
N ARG A 76 -0.30 19.33 5.07
CA ARG A 76 -0.37 18.84 6.46
C ARG A 76 -1.47 17.80 6.69
N TYR A 77 -1.88 17.04 5.67
CA TYR A 77 -2.93 16.05 5.84
C TYR A 77 -2.55 15.03 6.92
N THR A 78 -3.43 14.89 7.89
CA THR A 78 -3.31 13.89 8.96
C THR A 78 -4.34 12.78 8.71
N ASN A 79 -3.87 11.57 8.49
CA ASN A 79 -4.75 10.44 8.21
C ASN A 79 -5.59 10.08 9.45
N SER A 80 -6.90 10.30 9.36
CA SER A 80 -7.86 10.05 10.43
C SER A 80 -9.09 9.32 9.88
N PRO A 81 -8.91 8.05 9.43
CA PRO A 81 -10.02 7.27 8.91
C PRO A 81 -11.06 6.99 10.01
N ILE A 82 -12.28 6.76 9.59
CA ILE A 82 -13.36 6.30 10.46
C ILE A 82 -13.88 4.95 9.98
N ALA A 83 -14.52 4.21 10.88
CA ALA A 83 -15.20 2.96 10.58
C ALA A 83 -16.71 3.15 10.65
N ASN A 84 -17.42 2.63 9.65
CA ASN A 84 -18.86 2.46 9.66
C ASN A 84 -19.18 0.98 9.92
N TYR A 85 -19.87 0.70 11.01
CA TYR A 85 -20.39 -0.61 11.34
C TYR A 85 -21.91 -0.54 11.48
N HIS A 86 -22.63 -0.98 10.46
CA HIS A 86 -24.11 -0.91 10.42
C HIS A 86 -24.68 0.50 10.73
N GLY A 87 -24.07 1.54 10.14
CA GLY A 87 -24.49 2.93 10.34
C GLY A 87 -23.94 3.59 11.63
N LYS A 88 -23.26 2.85 12.50
CA LYS A 88 -22.56 3.42 13.65
C LYS A 88 -21.13 3.79 13.27
N ILE A 89 -20.74 5.02 13.59
CA ILE A 89 -19.43 5.56 13.28
C ILE A 89 -18.49 5.40 14.46
N TYR A 90 -17.27 4.94 14.20
CA TYR A 90 -16.19 4.80 15.16
C TYR A 90 -14.91 5.43 14.63
N ASN A 91 -14.15 6.10 15.49
CA ASN A 91 -12.84 6.62 15.14
C ASN A 91 -11.80 5.50 15.02
N LEU A 92 -10.85 5.68 14.11
CA LEU A 92 -9.66 4.83 13.97
C LEU A 92 -8.39 5.69 14.09
N PRO A 93 -7.27 5.12 14.57
CA PRO A 93 -7.10 3.78 15.16
C PRO A 93 -7.87 3.65 16.48
N PHE A 94 -7.88 2.45 17.08
CA PHE A 94 -8.58 2.23 18.36
C PHE A 94 -8.01 3.13 19.45
N ASN A 95 -8.75 4.15 19.83
CA ASN A 95 -8.32 5.20 20.75
C ASN A 95 -9.48 5.57 21.70
N MET A 96 -9.26 6.54 22.59
CA MET A 96 -10.28 6.93 23.57
C MET A 96 -11.59 7.40 22.94
N ASN A 97 -11.58 8.00 21.71
CA ASN A 97 -12.82 8.31 21.00
C ASN A 97 -13.56 7.04 20.60
N THR A 98 -12.85 6.02 20.09
CA THR A 98 -13.43 4.71 19.75
C THR A 98 -14.05 4.04 20.97
N PHE A 99 -13.35 4.04 22.11
CA PHE A 99 -13.82 3.42 23.35
C PHE A 99 -14.99 4.15 23.95
N HIS A 100 -15.00 5.49 23.89
CA HIS A 100 -16.14 6.30 24.30
C HIS A 100 -17.37 5.99 23.43
N GLN A 101 -17.21 5.96 22.11
CA GLN A 101 -18.30 5.66 21.16
C GLN A 101 -18.84 4.24 21.36
N MET A 102 -18.00 3.29 21.75
CA MET A 102 -18.38 1.88 21.91
C MET A 102 -18.97 1.56 23.27
N TRP A 103 -18.41 2.12 24.36
CA TRP A 103 -18.68 1.73 25.74
C TRP A 103 -19.10 2.91 26.66
N GLY A 104 -19.06 4.16 26.17
CA GLY A 104 -19.35 5.35 26.98
C GLY A 104 -18.29 5.70 28.01
N VAL A 105 -17.13 5.03 28.00
CA VAL A 105 -16.01 5.29 28.92
C VAL A 105 -15.37 6.64 28.63
N VAL A 106 -14.89 7.32 29.66
CA VAL A 106 -14.29 8.66 29.54
C VAL A 106 -12.85 8.74 30.00
N THR A 107 -12.37 7.75 30.75
CA THR A 107 -10.99 7.70 31.24
C THR A 107 -10.21 6.51 30.67
N PRO A 108 -8.86 6.63 30.51
CA PRO A 108 -8.02 5.54 30.12
C PRO A 108 -8.14 4.30 31.01
N GLN A 109 -8.33 4.51 32.31
CA GLN A 109 -8.49 3.43 33.27
C GLN A 109 -9.77 2.62 33.02
N GLN A 110 -10.90 3.29 32.75
CA GLN A 110 -12.17 2.64 32.40
C GLN A 110 -12.05 1.85 31.10
N ALA A 111 -11.43 2.44 30.07
CA ALA A 111 -11.22 1.77 28.79
C ALA A 111 -10.35 0.52 28.95
N LEU A 112 -9.24 0.63 29.69
CA LEU A 112 -8.34 -0.50 29.94
C LEU A 112 -9.03 -1.61 30.75
N ALA A 113 -9.84 -1.26 31.75
CA ALA A 113 -10.60 -2.22 32.54
C ALA A 113 -11.58 -3.02 31.65
N GLU A 114 -12.29 -2.35 30.74
CA GLU A 114 -13.22 -3.00 29.82
C GLU A 114 -12.49 -3.91 28.82
N ILE A 115 -11.39 -3.45 28.22
CA ILE A 115 -10.55 -4.26 27.32
C ILE A 115 -10.06 -5.51 28.07
N ASN A 116 -9.54 -5.36 29.29
CA ASN A 116 -9.01 -6.49 30.07
C ASN A 116 -10.13 -7.47 30.48
N ARG A 117 -11.32 -6.98 30.82
CA ARG A 117 -12.48 -7.82 31.11
C ARG A 117 -12.81 -8.73 29.92
N GLN A 118 -12.86 -8.17 28.71
CA GLN A 118 -13.16 -8.92 27.50
C GLN A 118 -12.01 -9.87 27.10
N ARG A 119 -10.76 -9.47 27.29
CA ARG A 119 -9.58 -10.31 27.02
C ARG A 119 -9.50 -11.52 27.97
N SER A 120 -10.00 -11.40 29.20
CA SER A 120 -10.02 -12.51 30.16
C SER A 120 -10.85 -13.70 29.69
N GLU A 121 -11.76 -13.53 28.74
CA GLU A 121 -12.52 -14.63 28.11
C GLU A 121 -11.59 -15.65 27.41
N MET A 122 -10.37 -15.23 27.02
CA MET A 122 -9.36 -16.12 26.46
C MET A 122 -8.69 -17.05 27.49
N ASN A 123 -8.93 -16.85 28.80
CA ASN A 123 -8.43 -17.68 29.89
C ASN A 123 -6.92 -18.01 29.81
N GLY A 124 -6.10 -17.07 29.33
CA GLY A 124 -4.65 -17.23 29.19
C GLY A 124 -4.20 -18.22 28.11
N LYS A 125 -5.11 -18.69 27.24
CA LYS A 125 -4.77 -19.57 26.12
C LYS A 125 -3.96 -18.84 25.06
N SER A 126 -2.96 -19.52 24.50
CA SER A 126 -2.25 -19.00 23.33
C SER A 126 -3.16 -19.00 22.10
N PRO A 127 -3.27 -17.85 21.38
CA PRO A 127 -4.11 -17.74 20.21
C PRO A 127 -3.70 -18.70 19.09
N LYS A 128 -4.66 -19.41 18.50
CA LYS A 128 -4.45 -20.38 17.41
C LYS A 128 -4.71 -19.79 16.04
N ASN A 129 -5.56 -18.78 15.97
CA ASN A 129 -6.00 -18.15 14.74
C ASN A 129 -6.13 -16.63 14.90
N LEU A 130 -6.48 -15.92 13.83
CA LEU A 130 -6.61 -14.46 13.81
C LEU A 130 -7.69 -13.96 14.77
N GLU A 131 -8.84 -14.64 14.87
CA GLU A 131 -9.92 -14.27 15.79
C GLU A 131 -9.43 -14.25 17.25
N GLU A 132 -8.87 -15.37 17.70
CA GLU A 132 -8.34 -15.50 19.06
C GLU A 132 -7.23 -14.48 19.33
N GLN A 133 -6.35 -14.24 18.35
CA GLN A 133 -5.31 -13.23 18.45
C GLN A 133 -5.89 -11.82 18.59
N ALA A 134 -6.87 -11.45 17.78
CA ALA A 134 -7.51 -10.14 17.84
C ALA A 134 -8.21 -9.93 19.20
N ILE A 135 -9.00 -10.90 19.65
CA ILE A 135 -9.69 -10.85 20.96
C ILE A 135 -8.68 -10.71 22.08
N SER A 136 -7.57 -11.44 22.04
CA SER A 136 -6.50 -11.35 23.05
C SER A 136 -5.81 -9.99 23.10
N LEU A 137 -5.84 -9.22 22.01
CA LEU A 137 -5.21 -7.91 21.91
C LEU A 137 -6.16 -6.77 22.30
N VAL A 138 -7.41 -6.79 21.79
CA VAL A 138 -8.32 -5.64 21.87
C VAL A 138 -9.68 -5.94 22.49
N GLY A 139 -9.99 -7.20 22.80
CA GLY A 139 -11.29 -7.63 23.30
C GLY A 139 -12.29 -7.96 22.20
N LYS A 140 -13.40 -8.59 22.61
CA LYS A 140 -14.43 -9.14 21.70
C LYS A 140 -15.19 -8.08 20.92
N ASP A 141 -15.61 -7.00 21.57
CA ASP A 141 -16.43 -5.97 20.93
C ASP A 141 -15.70 -5.27 19.78
N ILE A 142 -14.42 -4.93 19.99
CA ILE A 142 -13.60 -4.31 18.94
C ILE A 142 -13.36 -5.30 17.82
N TYR A 143 -13.08 -6.57 18.16
CA TYR A 143 -12.93 -7.61 17.16
C TYR A 143 -14.19 -7.76 16.30
N GLU A 144 -15.35 -7.97 16.89
CA GLU A 144 -16.59 -8.24 16.15
C GLU A 144 -17.04 -7.06 15.30
N LYS A 145 -16.94 -5.82 15.84
CA LYS A 145 -17.45 -4.63 15.16
C LYS A 145 -16.46 -4.00 14.19
N LEU A 146 -15.16 -4.03 14.48
CA LEU A 146 -14.20 -3.21 13.72
C LEU A 146 -13.12 -4.03 12.98
N ILE A 147 -12.97 -5.32 13.28
CA ILE A 147 -11.90 -6.14 12.70
C ILE A 147 -12.46 -7.27 11.85
N LYS A 148 -13.37 -8.08 12.40
CA LYS A 148 -13.83 -9.33 11.79
C LYS A 148 -14.29 -9.17 10.36
N GLY A 149 -15.36 -8.43 10.11
CA GLY A 149 -15.96 -8.32 8.79
C GLY A 149 -15.04 -7.64 7.77
N TYR A 150 -14.27 -6.62 8.21
CA TYR A 150 -13.27 -5.98 7.36
C TYR A 150 -12.17 -6.97 6.94
N THR A 151 -11.63 -7.72 7.89
CA THR A 151 -10.53 -8.68 7.65
C THR A 151 -11.00 -9.85 6.80
N GLU A 152 -12.18 -10.42 7.09
CA GLU A 152 -12.74 -11.52 6.32
C GLU A 152 -13.00 -11.13 4.86
N LYS A 153 -13.51 -9.92 4.61
CA LYS A 153 -13.63 -9.38 3.24
C LYS A 153 -12.27 -9.25 2.57
N GLN A 154 -11.31 -8.62 3.25
CA GLN A 154 -9.99 -8.36 2.70
C GLN A 154 -9.25 -9.66 2.34
N TRP A 155 -9.38 -10.70 3.16
CA TRP A 155 -8.68 -11.97 2.95
C TRP A 155 -9.52 -13.00 2.19
N GLY A 156 -10.84 -12.82 2.07
CA GLY A 156 -11.74 -13.76 1.44
C GLY A 156 -11.86 -15.10 2.20
N ARG A 157 -11.50 -15.11 3.50
CA ARG A 157 -11.48 -16.27 4.40
C ARG A 157 -12.01 -15.89 5.77
N ARG A 158 -12.57 -16.84 6.51
CA ARG A 158 -13.01 -16.61 7.88
C ARG A 158 -11.82 -16.31 8.78
N ALA A 159 -12.00 -15.45 9.77
CA ALA A 159 -10.95 -15.09 10.72
C ALA A 159 -10.41 -16.30 11.51
N THR A 160 -11.26 -17.30 11.75
CA THR A 160 -10.90 -18.59 12.37
C THR A 160 -9.95 -19.45 11.51
N ASP A 161 -9.96 -19.24 10.19
CA ASP A 161 -9.16 -19.99 9.22
C ASP A 161 -7.86 -19.27 8.85
N LEU A 162 -7.69 -18.04 9.37
CA LEU A 162 -6.51 -17.21 9.16
C LEU A 162 -5.51 -17.37 10.29
N PRO A 163 -4.20 -17.44 9.99
CA PRO A 163 -3.16 -17.57 11.01
C PRO A 163 -3.10 -16.36 11.96
N ALA A 164 -2.83 -16.61 13.24
CA ALA A 164 -2.71 -15.56 14.26
C ALA A 164 -1.66 -14.48 13.93
N PHE A 165 -0.58 -14.83 13.21
CA PHE A 165 0.50 -13.91 12.91
C PHE A 165 0.11 -12.77 11.93
N ILE A 166 -1.02 -12.87 11.22
CA ILE A 166 -1.54 -11.80 10.35
C ILE A 166 -1.79 -10.54 11.17
N ILE A 167 -2.28 -10.69 12.40
CA ILE A 167 -2.45 -9.59 13.35
C ILE A 167 -1.45 -9.75 14.51
N ARG A 168 -0.24 -9.25 14.32
CA ARG A 168 0.77 -9.29 15.40
C ARG A 168 0.56 -8.22 16.44
N ARG A 169 0.04 -7.06 16.05
CA ARG A 169 -0.19 -5.89 16.91
C ARG A 169 -1.41 -5.14 16.42
N LEU A 170 -2.30 -4.85 17.33
CA LEU A 170 -3.38 -3.88 17.13
C LEU A 170 -3.10 -2.73 18.10
N PRO A 171 -2.72 -1.55 17.60
CA PRO A 171 -2.38 -0.44 18.48
C PRO A 171 -3.63 0.04 19.20
N VAL A 172 -3.62 -0.08 20.52
CA VAL A 172 -4.59 0.52 21.44
C VAL A 172 -3.97 1.79 21.97
N ARG A 173 -4.66 2.92 21.82
CA ARG A 173 -4.21 4.22 22.31
C ARG A 173 -5.13 4.70 23.43
N LEU A 174 -4.59 4.81 24.61
CA LEU A 174 -5.29 5.36 25.77
C LEU A 174 -5.19 6.90 25.81
N ALA A 175 -5.45 7.52 24.66
CA ALA A 175 -5.46 8.96 24.44
C ALA A 175 -6.51 9.32 23.38
N TYR A 176 -7.06 10.53 23.44
CA TYR A 176 -7.96 11.09 22.42
C TYR A 176 -7.15 11.58 21.21
N ASN A 177 -6.69 10.65 20.38
CA ASN A 177 -5.84 10.93 19.24
C ASN A 177 -6.24 10.09 18.02
N ASN A 178 -6.82 10.73 17.01
CA ASN A 178 -7.30 10.11 15.78
C ASN A 178 -6.24 10.02 14.67
N ASN A 179 -5.00 10.49 14.89
CA ASN A 179 -3.96 10.32 13.91
C ASN A 179 -3.63 8.83 13.74
N TYR A 180 -3.90 8.28 12.53
CA TYR A 180 -3.72 6.85 12.26
C TYR A 180 -2.26 6.42 12.37
N PHE A 181 -1.33 7.24 11.90
CA PHE A 181 0.10 6.94 11.93
C PHE A 181 0.77 7.48 13.21
N ASN A 182 1.80 6.78 13.66
CA ASN A 182 2.69 7.26 14.74
C ASN A 182 3.94 7.96 14.20
N ASP A 183 4.03 8.10 12.88
CA ASP A 183 5.19 8.68 12.22
C ASP A 183 5.16 10.20 12.31
N PRO A 184 6.31 10.86 12.56
CA PRO A 184 6.36 12.31 12.73
C PRO A 184 6.11 13.08 11.41
N TYR A 185 6.32 12.43 10.28
CA TYR A 185 6.15 13.04 8.96
C TYR A 185 5.03 12.32 8.22
N GLN A 186 4.02 13.06 7.78
CA GLN A 186 2.96 12.56 6.92
C GLN A 186 2.34 13.71 6.12
N GLY A 187 1.72 13.38 4.99
CA GLY A 187 1.04 14.35 4.14
C GLY A 187 0.66 13.76 2.79
N ILE A 188 0.00 14.61 2.01
CA ILE A 188 -0.37 14.34 0.62
C ILE A 188 0.36 15.35 -0.25
N PRO A 189 0.97 14.95 -1.38
CA PRO A 189 1.59 15.89 -2.30
C PRO A 189 0.52 16.77 -2.95
N MET A 190 0.66 18.08 -2.84
CA MET A 190 -0.23 19.04 -3.48
C MET A 190 -0.14 18.91 -5.00
N GLY A 191 -1.30 18.67 -5.66
CA GLY A 191 -1.33 18.36 -7.09
C GLY A 191 -1.05 16.90 -7.44
N GLY A 192 -1.18 15.99 -6.47
CA GLY A 192 -1.14 14.54 -6.66
C GLY A 192 0.26 13.92 -6.71
N TYR A 193 0.29 12.59 -6.74
CA TYR A 193 1.55 11.81 -6.72
C TYR A 193 2.22 11.71 -8.09
N THR A 194 1.48 11.78 -9.19
CA THR A 194 2.01 11.54 -10.54
C THR A 194 3.16 12.50 -10.88
N GLN A 195 3.06 13.77 -10.49
CA GLN A 195 4.12 14.77 -10.69
C GLN A 195 5.46 14.40 -10.05
N ILE A 196 5.44 13.62 -8.94
CA ILE A 196 6.67 13.14 -8.31
C ILE A 196 7.42 12.22 -9.27
N ILE A 197 6.68 11.30 -9.89
CA ILE A 197 7.25 10.34 -10.84
C ILE A 197 7.68 11.04 -12.13
N GLU A 198 6.90 12.01 -12.62
CA GLU A 198 7.27 12.85 -13.77
C GLU A 198 8.61 13.58 -13.53
N LYS A 199 8.76 14.21 -12.36
CA LYS A 199 10.03 14.90 -12.02
C LYS A 199 11.20 13.94 -11.83
N MET A 200 10.96 12.74 -11.27
CA MET A 200 12.00 11.72 -11.13
C MET A 200 12.48 11.21 -12.49
N LEU A 201 11.58 11.04 -13.45
CA LEU A 201 11.86 10.50 -14.78
C LEU A 201 12.20 11.58 -15.83
N GLY A 202 12.07 12.87 -15.49
CA GLY A 202 12.29 14.01 -16.39
C GLY A 202 13.78 14.35 -16.63
N ASN A 203 14.64 13.36 -16.86
CA ASN A 203 16.05 13.52 -17.17
C ASN A 203 16.35 13.04 -18.59
N ASN A 204 17.20 13.76 -19.34
CA ASN A 204 17.55 13.44 -20.73
C ASN A 204 18.19 12.05 -20.90
N ASN A 205 18.79 11.50 -19.87
CA ASN A 205 19.37 10.15 -19.87
C ASN A 205 18.34 9.06 -19.48
N ILE A 206 17.06 9.43 -19.30
CA ILE A 206 15.97 8.49 -19.02
C ILE A 206 15.00 8.49 -20.21
N LYS A 207 14.82 7.34 -20.81
CA LYS A 207 13.80 7.12 -21.85
C LYS A 207 12.65 6.30 -21.30
N VAL A 208 11.45 6.86 -21.22
CA VAL A 208 10.24 6.16 -20.76
C VAL A 208 9.45 5.63 -21.96
N LYS A 209 9.01 4.38 -21.88
CA LYS A 209 8.13 3.72 -22.85
C LYS A 209 6.91 3.17 -22.11
N ILE A 210 5.79 3.83 -22.22
CA ILE A 210 4.49 3.36 -21.75
C ILE A 210 3.86 2.39 -22.77
N ASN A 211 2.76 1.72 -22.40
CA ASN A 211 2.10 0.69 -23.24
C ASN A 211 3.09 -0.37 -23.76
N THR A 212 4.08 -0.72 -22.96
CA THR A 212 5.15 -1.63 -23.37
C THR A 212 5.34 -2.72 -22.31
N ASP A 213 4.87 -3.94 -22.59
CA ASP A 213 5.11 -5.09 -21.70
C ASP A 213 6.52 -5.66 -21.95
N PHE A 214 7.25 -5.86 -20.87
CA PHE A 214 8.58 -6.48 -20.90
C PHE A 214 8.56 -7.86 -21.56
N PHE A 215 7.49 -8.62 -21.38
CA PHE A 215 7.39 -10.00 -21.88
C PHE A 215 7.23 -10.08 -23.39
N ASP A 216 6.86 -9.02 -24.09
CA ASP A 216 6.78 -9.00 -25.56
C ASP A 216 8.16 -9.23 -26.23
N LYS A 217 9.25 -8.82 -25.53
CA LYS A 217 10.62 -8.90 -26.04
C LYS A 217 11.64 -9.30 -24.96
N LYS A 218 11.23 -10.12 -23.98
CA LYS A 218 12.00 -10.50 -22.79
C LYS A 218 13.45 -10.90 -23.14
N GLU A 219 13.64 -11.85 -24.05
CA GLU A 219 14.95 -12.36 -24.44
C GLU A 219 15.85 -11.27 -25.06
N SER A 220 15.26 -10.41 -25.89
CA SER A 220 15.97 -9.27 -26.48
C SER A 220 16.42 -8.28 -25.43
N TYR A 221 15.57 -7.99 -24.44
CA TYR A 221 15.94 -7.09 -23.36
C TYR A 221 17.04 -7.67 -22.48
N ILE A 222 16.96 -8.96 -22.12
CA ILE A 222 17.99 -9.64 -21.32
C ILE A 222 19.36 -9.59 -22.03
N LYS A 223 19.39 -9.69 -23.35
CA LYS A 223 20.61 -9.69 -24.14
C LYS A 223 21.22 -8.29 -24.32
N ASN A 224 20.39 -7.23 -24.41
CA ASN A 224 20.84 -5.92 -24.89
C ASN A 224 21.08 -4.87 -23.79
N TYR A 225 20.75 -5.16 -22.52
CA TYR A 225 20.99 -4.26 -21.40
C TYR A 225 22.02 -4.83 -20.42
N ASP A 226 22.87 -3.96 -19.90
CA ASP A 226 23.92 -4.35 -18.96
C ASP A 226 23.32 -4.87 -17.65
N LYS A 227 22.28 -4.21 -17.15
CA LYS A 227 21.52 -4.58 -15.96
C LYS A 227 20.03 -4.27 -16.17
N ILE A 228 19.19 -5.15 -15.64
CA ILE A 228 17.74 -5.02 -15.65
C ILE A 228 17.23 -4.96 -14.21
N ILE A 229 16.49 -3.92 -13.87
CA ILE A 229 15.76 -3.80 -12.60
C ILE A 229 14.31 -4.19 -12.86
N PHE A 230 13.96 -5.39 -12.46
CA PHE A 230 12.63 -5.95 -12.71
C PHE A 230 11.75 -5.79 -11.46
N THR A 231 10.68 -4.96 -11.56
CA THR A 231 9.77 -4.70 -10.44
C THR A 231 8.43 -5.45 -10.53
N GLY A 232 8.27 -6.29 -11.56
CA GLY A 232 7.11 -7.14 -11.74
C GLY A 232 7.15 -8.40 -10.88
N MET A 233 6.19 -9.28 -11.10
CA MET A 233 6.07 -10.55 -10.38
C MET A 233 7.22 -11.49 -10.75
N ILE A 234 7.96 -11.95 -9.73
CA ILE A 234 9.12 -12.84 -9.94
C ILE A 234 8.72 -14.21 -10.51
N ASP A 235 7.59 -14.75 -10.09
CA ASP A 235 7.08 -16.02 -10.60
C ASP A 235 6.65 -15.91 -12.07
N ARG A 236 6.02 -14.80 -12.50
CA ARG A 236 5.74 -14.53 -13.92
C ARG A 236 7.02 -14.41 -14.74
N PHE A 237 8.07 -13.82 -14.18
CA PHE A 237 9.36 -13.72 -14.88
C PHE A 237 9.91 -15.11 -15.27
N PHE A 238 9.70 -16.10 -14.43
CA PHE A 238 10.10 -17.49 -14.66
C PHE A 238 8.95 -18.38 -15.16
N ASP A 239 7.95 -17.79 -15.83
CA ASP A 239 6.84 -18.50 -16.45
C ASP A 239 6.13 -19.47 -15.49
N TYR A 240 6.09 -19.10 -14.19
CA TYR A 240 5.47 -19.84 -13.09
C TYR A 240 5.97 -21.28 -12.91
N GLN A 241 7.20 -21.60 -13.36
CA GLN A 241 7.73 -22.98 -13.38
C GLN A 241 7.85 -23.63 -11.99
N LEU A 242 7.89 -22.83 -10.90
CA LEU A 242 7.83 -23.33 -9.51
C LEU A 242 6.45 -23.16 -8.88
N GLY A 243 5.42 -22.90 -9.70
CA GLY A 243 4.06 -22.60 -9.28
C GLY A 243 3.82 -21.13 -8.96
N GLU A 244 2.56 -20.72 -8.96
CA GLU A 244 2.16 -19.33 -8.70
C GLU A 244 2.40 -18.94 -7.25
N LEU A 245 2.86 -17.71 -7.05
CA LEU A 245 2.80 -17.02 -5.77
C LEU A 245 1.41 -16.42 -5.59
N GLU A 246 0.90 -16.43 -4.40
CA GLU A 246 -0.44 -15.90 -4.13
C GLU A 246 -0.42 -14.41 -3.81
N TYR A 247 -1.40 -13.70 -4.34
CA TYR A 247 -1.60 -12.27 -4.11
C TYR A 247 -3.05 -11.98 -3.74
N ARG A 248 -3.30 -10.81 -3.18
CA ARG A 248 -4.64 -10.21 -3.14
C ARG A 248 -4.72 -9.14 -4.21
N SER A 249 -5.89 -9.04 -4.81
CA SER A 249 -6.23 -8.00 -5.78
C SER A 249 -7.29 -7.06 -5.21
N LEU A 250 -7.50 -5.94 -5.88
CA LEU A 250 -8.50 -4.94 -5.56
C LEU A 250 -9.20 -4.50 -6.84
N LYS A 251 -10.51 -4.26 -6.74
CA LYS A 251 -11.29 -3.56 -7.76
C LYS A 251 -11.70 -2.20 -7.23
N PHE A 252 -11.58 -1.18 -8.06
CA PHE A 252 -11.97 0.18 -7.76
C PHE A 252 -13.12 0.61 -8.66
N GLU A 253 -14.18 1.15 -8.08
CA GLU A 253 -15.29 1.74 -8.79
C GLU A 253 -15.36 3.21 -8.40
N THR A 254 -15.03 4.07 -9.36
CA THR A 254 -14.96 5.53 -9.16
C THR A 254 -16.20 6.19 -9.75
N GLU A 255 -16.83 7.07 -8.99
CA GLU A 255 -18.05 7.78 -9.35
C GLU A 255 -17.89 9.28 -9.09
N GLU A 256 -18.37 10.08 -10.03
CA GLU A 256 -18.55 11.52 -9.85
C GLU A 256 -19.94 11.79 -9.26
N MET A 257 -19.97 12.49 -8.13
CA MET A 257 -21.19 12.81 -7.39
C MET A 257 -21.55 14.28 -7.61
N GLY A 258 -22.80 14.58 -7.97
CA GLY A 258 -23.35 15.93 -8.10
C GLY A 258 -23.63 16.64 -6.77
N ILE A 259 -22.81 16.37 -5.75
CA ILE A 259 -22.85 16.99 -4.41
C ILE A 259 -21.45 17.34 -3.97
N GLY A 260 -21.29 18.44 -3.24
CA GLY A 260 -19.96 18.93 -2.84
C GLY A 260 -19.28 18.12 -1.74
N ASN A 261 -20.03 17.28 -1.02
CA ASN A 261 -19.55 16.47 0.11
C ASN A 261 -20.41 15.21 0.23
N TYR A 262 -19.78 14.05 0.18
CA TYR A 262 -20.47 12.75 0.25
C TYR A 262 -20.45 12.15 1.66
N GLN A 263 -19.27 12.04 2.27
CA GLN A 263 -19.09 11.37 3.56
C GLN A 263 -18.35 12.21 4.61
N GLY A 264 -17.83 13.38 4.24
CA GLY A 264 -17.18 14.32 5.17
C GLY A 264 -15.82 13.88 5.69
N ASN A 265 -15.22 12.82 5.09
CA ASN A 265 -13.89 12.34 5.43
C ASN A 265 -13.24 11.68 4.21
N ALA A 266 -11.91 11.73 4.12
CA ALA A 266 -11.21 11.13 2.99
C ALA A 266 -11.39 9.61 2.91
N VAL A 267 -11.44 8.91 4.05
CA VAL A 267 -11.55 7.44 4.09
C VAL A 267 -12.55 6.99 5.15
N VAL A 268 -13.57 6.26 4.72
CA VAL A 268 -14.51 5.56 5.58
C VAL A 268 -14.38 4.06 5.33
N ASN A 269 -13.99 3.30 6.35
CA ASN A 269 -13.92 1.84 6.30
C ASN A 269 -15.27 1.24 6.69
N TYR A 270 -15.77 0.30 5.89
CA TYR A 270 -16.99 -0.46 6.19
C TYR A 270 -16.59 -1.79 6.80
N THR A 271 -16.85 -1.95 8.09
CA THR A 271 -16.31 -3.06 8.88
C THR A 271 -17.30 -4.21 9.11
N ASP A 272 -18.57 -4.04 8.71
CA ASP A 272 -19.54 -5.11 8.69
C ASP A 272 -19.29 -6.09 7.52
N SER A 273 -19.87 -7.30 7.61
CA SER A 273 -19.73 -8.34 6.58
C SER A 273 -20.74 -8.23 5.42
N GLN A 274 -21.79 -7.41 5.57
CA GLN A 274 -22.87 -7.30 4.57
C GLN A 274 -22.51 -6.31 3.46
N THR A 275 -21.76 -5.27 3.79
CA THR A 275 -21.25 -4.30 2.82
C THR A 275 -20.14 -4.95 1.97
N PRO A 276 -20.27 -5.00 0.63
CA PRO A 276 -19.36 -5.78 -0.22
C PRO A 276 -17.97 -5.13 -0.41
N PHE A 277 -17.86 -3.83 -0.22
CA PHE A 277 -16.59 -3.10 -0.29
C PHE A 277 -15.97 -2.92 1.11
N THR A 278 -14.66 -2.68 1.15
CA THR A 278 -13.93 -2.47 2.41
C THR A 278 -13.91 -1.01 2.81
N ARG A 279 -13.95 -0.08 1.83
CA ARG A 279 -13.92 1.36 2.10
C ARG A 279 -14.51 2.17 0.96
N ILE A 280 -14.89 3.41 1.31
CA ILE A 280 -15.12 4.48 0.34
C ILE A 280 -14.04 5.55 0.56
N ILE A 281 -13.46 6.02 -0.55
CA ILE A 281 -12.49 7.10 -0.59
C ILE A 281 -13.18 8.31 -1.19
N GLU A 282 -13.22 9.45 -0.49
CA GLU A 282 -13.65 10.72 -1.03
C GLU A 282 -12.42 11.60 -1.26
N HIS A 283 -11.98 11.67 -2.50
CA HIS A 283 -10.64 12.12 -2.87
C HIS A 283 -10.34 13.58 -2.54
N LYS A 284 -11.31 14.48 -2.66
CA LYS A 284 -11.10 15.91 -2.39
C LYS A 284 -10.61 16.21 -0.98
N TYR A 285 -10.93 15.36 0.00
CA TYR A 285 -10.51 15.56 1.38
C TYR A 285 -9.01 15.33 1.63
N PHE A 286 -8.30 14.70 0.72
CA PHE A 286 -6.85 14.63 0.77
C PHE A 286 -6.18 16.01 0.60
N GLU A 287 -6.84 16.92 -0.13
CA GLU A 287 -6.42 18.32 -0.30
C GLU A 287 -7.43 19.31 0.33
N PHE A 288 -8.00 18.96 1.50
CA PHE A 288 -8.87 19.80 2.32
C PHE A 288 -10.10 20.34 1.60
N GLY A 289 -10.71 19.57 0.72
CA GLY A 289 -11.90 19.93 -0.04
C GLY A 289 -11.64 20.72 -1.32
N LYS A 290 -10.40 20.73 -1.80
CA LYS A 290 -10.04 21.36 -3.09
C LYS A 290 -10.81 20.73 -4.25
N GLY A 291 -11.06 21.50 -5.29
CA GLY A 291 -11.82 21.14 -6.47
C GLY A 291 -13.20 21.80 -6.54
N ASP A 292 -14.08 21.32 -7.41
CA ASP A 292 -15.42 21.84 -7.58
C ASP A 292 -16.22 21.77 -6.27
N LYS A 293 -16.90 22.88 -5.90
CA LYS A 293 -17.67 22.98 -4.67
C LYS A 293 -19.01 22.21 -4.70
N ASN A 294 -19.53 21.97 -5.91
CA ASN A 294 -20.81 21.29 -6.14
C ASN A 294 -20.66 19.81 -6.48
N LYS A 295 -19.43 19.34 -6.62
CA LYS A 295 -19.11 17.96 -6.99
C LYS A 295 -18.10 17.35 -6.05
N THR A 296 -18.13 16.04 -5.93
CA THR A 296 -17.06 15.25 -5.32
C THR A 296 -16.85 13.96 -6.11
N ILE A 297 -15.70 13.33 -5.90
CA ILE A 297 -15.38 12.05 -6.53
C ILE A 297 -15.11 11.05 -5.42
N ILE A 298 -15.83 9.94 -5.48
CA ILE A 298 -15.67 8.82 -4.56
C ILE A 298 -15.16 7.59 -5.29
N THR A 299 -14.48 6.72 -4.54
CA THR A 299 -14.08 5.40 -5.04
C THR A 299 -14.45 4.33 -4.03
N HIS A 300 -15.23 3.34 -4.45
CA HIS A 300 -15.47 2.11 -3.70
C HIS A 300 -14.31 1.14 -3.93
N GLU A 301 -13.73 0.60 -2.86
CA GLU A 301 -12.64 -0.37 -2.90
C GLU A 301 -13.17 -1.77 -2.55
N TYR A 302 -13.17 -2.66 -3.54
CA TYR A 302 -13.60 -4.06 -3.38
C TYR A 302 -12.38 -4.98 -3.28
N PRO A 303 -12.29 -5.82 -2.26
CA PRO A 303 -11.25 -6.84 -2.19
C PRO A 303 -11.57 -8.00 -3.13
N GLN A 304 -10.53 -8.49 -3.82
CA GLN A 304 -10.66 -9.61 -4.76
C GLN A 304 -9.58 -10.66 -4.53
N THR A 305 -9.91 -11.91 -4.84
CA THR A 305 -8.91 -12.95 -5.03
C THR A 305 -8.20 -12.67 -6.34
N TRP A 306 -6.87 -12.70 -6.31
CA TRP A 306 -6.07 -12.50 -7.51
C TRP A 306 -6.13 -13.75 -8.41
N HIS A 307 -6.23 -13.53 -9.72
CA HIS A 307 -6.07 -14.52 -10.77
C HIS A 307 -5.09 -13.99 -11.82
N ARG A 308 -4.56 -14.86 -12.68
CA ARG A 308 -3.70 -14.43 -13.79
C ARG A 308 -4.40 -13.38 -14.65
N GLY A 309 -3.73 -12.26 -14.84
CA GLY A 309 -4.28 -11.10 -15.58
C GLY A 309 -4.73 -9.97 -14.66
N ASP A 310 -5.06 -10.25 -13.39
CA ASP A 310 -5.39 -9.22 -12.43
C ASP A 310 -4.13 -8.48 -11.94
N GLU A 311 -4.31 -7.23 -11.48
CA GLU A 311 -3.23 -6.49 -10.82
C GLU A 311 -2.98 -7.05 -9.41
N PRO A 312 -1.75 -7.48 -9.10
CA PRO A 312 -1.38 -7.91 -7.75
C PRO A 312 -1.09 -6.72 -6.85
N TYR A 313 -1.83 -6.56 -5.75
CA TYR A 313 -1.63 -5.47 -4.79
C TYR A 313 -0.84 -5.89 -3.57
N TYR A 314 -1.15 -7.06 -3.01
CA TYR A 314 -0.57 -7.52 -1.75
C TYR A 314 -0.09 -8.96 -1.86
N PRO A 315 1.21 -9.24 -1.63
CA PRO A 315 1.71 -10.62 -1.52
C PRO A 315 1.15 -11.29 -0.27
N ILE A 316 0.80 -12.58 -0.36
CA ILE A 316 0.38 -13.40 0.76
C ILE A 316 1.61 -14.06 1.39
N ASN A 317 2.17 -13.42 2.41
CA ASN A 317 3.42 -13.85 3.08
C ASN A 317 3.17 -14.95 4.12
N ASP A 318 2.55 -16.06 3.73
CA ASP A 318 2.48 -17.27 4.55
C ASP A 318 3.72 -18.16 4.38
N ARG A 319 3.78 -19.26 5.12
CA ARG A 319 4.93 -20.18 5.07
C ARG A 319 5.13 -20.80 3.68
N ILE A 320 4.04 -21.21 3.04
CA ILE A 320 4.08 -21.91 1.74
C ILE A 320 4.61 -20.97 0.65
N ASN A 321 4.04 -19.76 0.58
CA ASN A 321 4.45 -18.76 -0.39
C ASN A 321 5.87 -18.24 -0.15
N ASN A 322 6.27 -18.09 1.12
CA ASN A 322 7.65 -17.68 1.45
C ASN A 322 8.68 -18.75 1.07
N GLU A 323 8.39 -20.04 1.25
CA GLU A 323 9.24 -21.14 0.78
C GLU A 323 9.33 -21.15 -0.76
N LYS A 324 8.20 -20.99 -1.45
CA LYS A 324 8.15 -20.89 -2.91
C LYS A 324 8.95 -19.69 -3.42
N TYR A 325 8.78 -18.51 -2.81
CA TYR A 325 9.56 -17.32 -3.13
C TYR A 325 11.07 -17.53 -2.94
N LYS A 326 11.48 -18.21 -1.87
CA LYS A 326 12.89 -18.58 -1.67
C LYS A 326 13.44 -19.41 -2.83
N ASN A 327 12.66 -20.35 -3.35
CA ASN A 327 13.08 -21.15 -4.52
C ASN A 327 13.20 -20.27 -5.78
N TYR A 328 12.28 -19.30 -5.99
CA TYR A 328 12.42 -18.32 -7.07
C TYR A 328 13.65 -17.43 -6.92
N THR A 329 14.04 -17.06 -5.70
CA THR A 329 15.30 -16.30 -5.49
C THR A 329 16.55 -17.09 -5.80
N GLN A 330 16.53 -18.40 -5.60
CA GLN A 330 17.61 -19.28 -6.05
C GLN A 330 17.66 -19.37 -7.59
N LEU A 331 16.49 -19.54 -8.21
CA LEU A 331 16.38 -19.56 -9.67
C LEU A 331 16.84 -18.24 -10.30
N ALA A 332 16.63 -17.10 -9.63
CA ALA A 332 17.08 -15.79 -10.09
C ALA A 332 18.59 -15.68 -10.27
N GLN A 333 19.38 -16.56 -9.65
CA GLN A 333 20.85 -16.62 -9.85
C GLN A 333 21.23 -17.04 -11.28
N SER A 334 20.33 -17.70 -12.03
CA SER A 334 20.54 -18.06 -13.42
C SER A 334 20.50 -16.87 -14.39
N VAL A 335 20.03 -15.70 -13.94
CA VAL A 335 19.94 -14.47 -14.75
C VAL A 335 20.68 -13.31 -14.04
N PRO A 336 22.02 -13.34 -13.98
CA PRO A 336 22.82 -12.47 -13.10
C PRO A 336 22.75 -10.98 -13.46
N ASN A 337 22.31 -10.65 -14.67
CA ASN A 337 22.07 -9.26 -15.08
C ASN A 337 20.67 -8.74 -14.72
N VAL A 338 19.79 -9.57 -14.15
CA VAL A 338 18.45 -9.17 -13.70
C VAL A 338 18.41 -9.07 -12.18
N ILE A 339 18.01 -7.92 -11.68
CA ILE A 339 17.85 -7.64 -10.26
C ILE A 339 16.37 -7.45 -9.98
N PHE A 340 15.79 -8.30 -9.14
CA PHE A 340 14.41 -8.22 -8.72
C PHE A 340 14.26 -7.19 -7.61
N GLY A 341 13.40 -6.19 -7.84
CA GLY A 341 13.17 -5.06 -6.94
C GLY A 341 11.69 -4.76 -6.74
N GLY A 342 11.40 -3.95 -5.73
CA GLY A 342 10.03 -3.52 -5.44
C GLY A 342 9.16 -4.61 -4.82
N ARG A 343 7.89 -4.28 -4.62
CA ARG A 343 6.94 -5.11 -3.87
C ARG A 343 6.74 -6.50 -4.48
N LEU A 344 6.61 -6.58 -5.80
CA LEU A 344 6.31 -7.83 -6.51
C LEU A 344 7.57 -8.64 -6.80
N GLY A 345 8.66 -7.97 -7.22
CA GLY A 345 9.95 -8.65 -7.50
C GLY A 345 10.60 -9.22 -6.25
N GLN A 346 10.36 -8.62 -5.08
CA GLN A 346 10.87 -9.09 -3.78
C GLN A 346 9.81 -9.81 -2.95
N TYR A 347 8.60 -10.00 -3.50
CA TYR A 347 7.47 -10.63 -2.82
C TYR A 347 7.26 -10.13 -1.39
N ARG A 348 7.31 -8.80 -1.22
CA ARG A 348 7.29 -8.15 0.08
C ARG A 348 6.40 -6.92 0.08
N TYR A 349 5.59 -6.77 1.14
CA TYR A 349 4.84 -5.55 1.33
C TYR A 349 5.78 -4.40 1.75
N TYR A 350 5.75 -3.30 1.00
CA TYR A 350 6.44 -2.07 1.29
C TYR A 350 5.46 -0.90 1.38
N ASN A 351 5.60 -0.06 2.40
CA ASN A 351 5.07 1.29 2.37
C ASN A 351 5.87 2.16 1.38
N MET A 352 5.36 3.34 1.03
CA MET A 352 6.04 4.21 0.06
C MET A 352 7.45 4.62 0.50
N ASP A 353 7.64 4.95 1.77
CA ASP A 353 8.94 5.29 2.34
C ASP A 353 9.93 4.12 2.28
N GLN A 354 9.47 2.92 2.59
CA GLN A 354 10.25 1.69 2.48
C GLN A 354 10.60 1.36 1.03
N THR A 355 9.69 1.64 0.10
CA THR A 355 9.92 1.49 -1.34
C THR A 355 11.05 2.39 -1.82
N ILE A 356 11.04 3.67 -1.42
CA ILE A 356 12.13 4.62 -1.73
C ILE A 356 13.43 4.14 -1.10
N MET A 357 13.42 3.78 0.18
CA MET A 357 14.61 3.33 0.89
C MET A 357 15.24 2.10 0.24
N ALA A 358 14.43 1.09 -0.11
CA ALA A 358 14.90 -0.13 -0.77
C ALA A 358 15.51 0.17 -2.15
N SER A 359 14.91 1.09 -2.90
CA SER A 359 15.45 1.53 -4.19
C SER A 359 16.78 2.26 -4.04
N LEU A 360 16.89 3.20 -3.07
CA LEU A 360 18.16 3.92 -2.78
C LEU A 360 19.28 2.97 -2.34
N GLN A 361 18.94 1.94 -1.54
CA GLN A 361 19.91 0.91 -1.13
C GLN A 361 20.36 0.08 -2.33
N LEU A 362 19.44 -0.25 -3.26
CA LEU A 362 19.81 -0.94 -4.49
C LEU A 362 20.76 -0.10 -5.35
N VAL A 363 20.46 1.18 -5.54
CA VAL A 363 21.37 2.10 -6.28
C VAL A 363 22.76 2.07 -5.69
N LYS A 364 22.88 2.23 -4.37
CA LYS A 364 24.19 2.20 -3.69
C LYS A 364 24.94 0.89 -4.01
N ARG A 365 24.28 -0.25 -3.84
CA ARG A 365 24.90 -1.57 -4.11
C ARG A 365 25.37 -1.72 -5.56
N VAL A 366 24.55 -1.38 -6.57
CA VAL A 366 24.95 -1.52 -7.97
C VAL A 366 26.00 -0.52 -8.43
N LEU A 367 26.23 0.55 -7.70
CA LEU A 367 27.33 1.49 -7.95
C LEU A 367 28.62 1.03 -7.26
N GLU A 368 28.53 0.45 -6.06
CA GLU A 368 29.69 -0.14 -5.34
C GLU A 368 30.23 -1.39 -6.02
N ASP A 369 29.39 -2.22 -6.62
CA ASP A 369 29.79 -3.41 -7.40
C ASP A 369 30.61 -3.06 -8.67
N LYS A 370 30.86 -1.76 -8.94
CA LYS A 370 31.66 -1.25 -10.07
C LYS A 370 33.08 -0.86 -9.69
N GLU A 371 33.37 -0.67 -8.40
CA GLU A 371 34.70 -0.40 -7.86
C GLU A 371 35.43 -1.74 -7.57
#